data_c9b007739ad526f0b1ccbb81e8370c75
#
_entry.id   c9b007739ad526f0b1ccbb81e8370c75
#
_cell.length_a   1.000
_cell.length_b   1.000
_cell.length_c   1.000
_cell.angle_alpha   90.00
_cell.angle_beta   90.00
_cell.angle_gamma   90.00
#
_symmetry.space_group_name_H-M   'P 1'
#
loop_
_entity.id
_entity.type
_entity.pdbx_description
1 polymer ?
#
loop_
_entity_poly.entity_id
_entity_poly.type
_entity_poly.pdbx_seq_one_letter_code
_entity_poly.pdbx_strand_id
1 'polypeptide(L)'
;MRHVLLLDLVNDEAAIAAYRQWHSPGGPPEAITRAIRSAGIVDMEIWQVGDRLAMVMETEEGFDAAAKAEQDADDPEVQAWEALMDGFQKRLPFAPPGVKWVAAERIYALAEQP
;
A
#
# COMPACT_ATOMS: atom_id res chain seq x y z
N MET A 1 1.93 -12.27 9.59
CA MET A 1 2.44 -11.06 10.30
C MET A 1 1.72 -9.83 9.78
N ARG A 2 1.28 -8.96 10.68
CA ARG A 2 0.56 -7.73 10.31
C ARG A 2 1.50 -6.56 10.14
N HIS A 3 1.28 -5.80 9.07
CA HIS A 3 2.02 -4.57 8.78
C HIS A 3 1.02 -3.43 8.61
N VAL A 4 1.36 -2.25 9.12
CA VAL A 4 0.57 -1.03 8.94
C VAL A 4 1.47 0.02 8.29
N LEU A 5 1.02 0.58 7.18
CA LEU A 5 1.79 1.56 6.42
C LEU A 5 0.91 2.78 6.12
N LEU A 6 1.51 3.94 6.06
CA LEU A 6 0.78 5.18 5.80
C LEU A 6 1.33 5.91 4.58
N LEU A 7 0.42 6.62 3.92
CA LEU A 7 0.72 7.45 2.76
C LEU A 7 -0.38 8.50 2.65
N ASP A 8 -0.09 9.66 2.08
CA ASP A 8 -1.10 10.67 1.83
C ASP A 8 -1.55 10.66 0.36
N LEU A 9 -2.73 11.24 0.13
CA LEU A 9 -3.24 11.56 -1.20
C LEU A 9 -3.06 13.05 -1.48
N VAL A 10 -2.99 13.41 -2.75
CA VAL A 10 -3.15 14.81 -3.15
C VAL A 10 -4.53 15.25 -2.66
N ASN A 11 -4.58 16.37 -1.94
CA ASN A 11 -5.82 16.88 -1.35
C ASN A 11 -6.67 17.58 -2.42
N ASP A 12 -7.27 16.77 -3.28
CA ASP A 12 -8.15 17.20 -4.36
C ASP A 12 -9.35 16.25 -4.42
N GLU A 13 -10.54 16.78 -4.32
CA GLU A 13 -11.77 15.97 -4.23
C GLU A 13 -11.93 15.02 -5.42
N ALA A 14 -11.71 15.52 -6.63
CA ALA A 14 -11.84 14.71 -7.84
C ALA A 14 -10.76 13.61 -7.91
N ALA A 15 -9.53 13.93 -7.52
CA ALA A 15 -8.44 12.97 -7.48
C ALA A 15 -8.69 11.86 -6.44
N ILE A 16 -9.18 12.23 -5.26
CA ILE A 16 -9.55 11.26 -4.21
C ILE A 16 -10.66 10.34 -4.70
N ALA A 17 -11.69 10.89 -5.34
CA ALA A 17 -12.78 10.09 -5.89
C ALA A 17 -12.27 9.11 -6.96
N ALA A 18 -11.38 9.54 -7.84
CA ALA A 18 -10.77 8.68 -8.87
C ALA A 18 -9.90 7.57 -8.23
N TYR A 19 -9.12 7.89 -7.21
CA TYR A 19 -8.31 6.92 -6.48
C TYR A 19 -9.19 5.83 -5.85
N ARG A 20 -10.31 6.22 -5.22
CA ARG A 20 -11.26 5.28 -4.64
C ARG A 20 -11.89 4.39 -5.70
N GLN A 21 -12.22 4.95 -6.87
CA GLN A 21 -12.77 4.18 -7.98
C GLN A 21 -11.80 3.12 -8.49
N TRP A 22 -10.51 3.47 -8.60
CA TRP A 22 -9.46 2.51 -9.00
C TRP A 22 -9.31 1.35 -8.02
N HIS A 23 -9.67 1.55 -6.75
CA HIS A 23 -9.56 0.53 -5.69
C HIS A 23 -10.88 -0.18 -5.40
N SER A 24 -11.95 0.11 -6.14
CA SER A 24 -13.21 -0.59 -6.02
C SER A 24 -13.07 -2.04 -6.53
N PRO A 25 -13.99 -2.96 -6.14
CA PRO A 25 -13.95 -4.34 -6.65
C PRO A 25 -13.88 -4.38 -8.18
N GLY A 26 -12.86 -5.06 -8.71
CA GLY A 26 -12.59 -5.12 -10.14
C GLY A 26 -11.88 -3.90 -10.72
N GLY A 27 -11.59 -2.87 -9.89
CA GLY A 27 -10.89 -1.66 -10.34
C GLY A 27 -9.42 -1.90 -10.71
N PRO A 28 -8.62 -2.51 -9.81
CA PRO A 28 -7.23 -2.79 -10.14
C PRO A 28 -7.09 -3.82 -11.26
N PRO A 29 -6.09 -3.70 -12.14
CA PRO A 29 -5.78 -4.76 -13.10
C PRO A 29 -5.50 -6.09 -12.39
N GLU A 30 -5.93 -7.19 -13.00
CA GLU A 30 -5.74 -8.53 -12.44
C GLU A 30 -4.28 -8.86 -12.12
N ALA A 31 -3.36 -8.38 -12.96
CA ALA A 31 -1.92 -8.57 -12.77
C ALA A 31 -1.43 -8.00 -11.44
N ILE A 32 -2.00 -6.89 -10.98
CA ILE A 32 -1.63 -6.25 -9.70
C ILE A 32 -2.07 -7.12 -8.53
N THR A 33 -3.31 -7.57 -8.54
CA THR A 33 -3.84 -8.46 -7.48
C THR A 33 -3.05 -9.76 -7.42
N ARG A 34 -2.72 -10.32 -8.58
CA ARG A 34 -1.91 -11.53 -8.69
C ARG A 34 -0.50 -11.32 -8.13
N ALA A 35 0.15 -10.21 -8.46
CA ALA A 35 1.48 -9.89 -7.96
C ALA A 35 1.50 -9.77 -6.43
N ILE A 36 0.47 -9.15 -5.85
CA ILE A 36 0.32 -9.03 -4.39
C ILE A 36 0.22 -10.42 -3.76
N ARG A 37 -0.70 -11.26 -4.24
CA ARG A 37 -0.90 -12.60 -3.69
C ARG A 37 0.32 -13.50 -3.85
N SER A 38 0.98 -13.42 -5.00
CA SER A 38 2.18 -14.21 -5.29
C SER A 38 3.36 -13.87 -4.40
N ALA A 39 3.40 -12.67 -3.85
CA ALA A 39 4.46 -12.23 -2.96
C ALA A 39 4.33 -12.74 -1.52
N GLY A 40 3.24 -13.45 -1.20
CA GLY A 40 2.99 -13.93 0.17
C GLY A 40 2.20 -12.96 1.04
N ILE A 41 1.48 -12.03 0.40
CA ILE A 41 0.53 -11.15 1.09
C ILE A 41 -0.82 -11.85 1.05
N VAL A 42 -1.31 -12.25 2.22
CA VAL A 42 -2.53 -13.05 2.34
C VAL A 42 -3.78 -12.20 2.51
N ASP A 43 -3.64 -10.96 2.97
CA ASP A 43 -4.72 -10.00 3.07
C ASP A 43 -4.18 -8.57 3.03
N MET A 44 -4.96 -7.66 2.48
CA MET A 44 -4.59 -6.25 2.42
C MET A 44 -5.85 -5.40 2.39
N GLU A 45 -5.87 -4.37 3.24
CA GLU A 45 -6.93 -3.37 3.26
C GLU A 45 -6.30 -1.99 3.23
N ILE A 46 -6.97 -1.05 2.58
CA ILE A 46 -6.58 0.37 2.61
C ILE A 46 -7.75 1.16 3.19
N TRP A 47 -7.46 1.92 4.22
CA TRP A 47 -8.39 2.77 4.93
C TRP A 47 -8.04 4.23 4.68
N GLN A 48 -9.04 5.10 4.62
CA GLN A 48 -8.85 6.51 4.31
C GLN A 48 -9.54 7.38 5.36
N VAL A 49 -8.85 8.44 5.78
CA VAL A 49 -9.45 9.55 6.51
C VAL A 49 -8.88 10.85 5.92
N GLY A 50 -9.76 11.72 5.41
CA GLY A 50 -9.31 12.92 4.71
C GLY A 50 -8.42 12.58 3.52
N ASP A 51 -7.22 13.16 3.49
CA ASP A 51 -6.21 12.89 2.47
C ASP A 51 -5.13 11.89 2.94
N ARG A 52 -5.41 11.13 4.02
CA ARG A 52 -4.46 10.15 4.57
C ARG A 52 -4.98 8.73 4.41
N LEU A 53 -4.07 7.85 4.03
CA LEU A 53 -4.33 6.42 3.85
C LEU A 53 -3.59 5.60 4.90
N ALA A 54 -4.23 4.53 5.36
CA ALA A 54 -3.59 3.50 6.15
C ALA A 54 -3.78 2.16 5.44
N MET A 55 -2.70 1.46 5.15
CA MET A 55 -2.71 0.11 4.60
C MET A 55 -2.48 -0.88 5.73
N VAL A 56 -3.37 -1.84 5.89
CA VAL A 56 -3.23 -2.94 6.85
C VAL A 56 -3.03 -4.21 6.04
N MET A 57 -1.91 -4.88 6.25
CA MET A 57 -1.47 -5.99 5.43
C MET A 57 -1.10 -7.18 6.32
N GLU A 58 -1.61 -8.36 5.98
CA GLU A 58 -1.19 -9.63 6.58
C GLU A 58 -0.29 -10.36 5.61
N THR A 59 0.84 -10.86 6.09
CA THR A 59 1.79 -11.60 5.27
C THR A 59 2.08 -12.96 5.87
N GLU A 60 2.52 -13.90 5.01
CA GLU A 60 3.04 -15.18 5.43
C GLU A 60 4.34 -15.01 6.23
N GLU A 61 4.68 -15.99 7.07
CA GLU A 61 6.01 -16.06 7.67
C GLU A 61 7.04 -16.20 6.54
N GLY A 62 8.15 -15.51 6.67
CA GLY A 62 9.17 -15.51 5.63
C GLY A 62 8.91 -14.53 4.50
N PHE A 63 7.84 -13.71 4.57
CA PHE A 63 7.62 -12.65 3.62
C PHE A 63 8.86 -11.73 3.56
N ASP A 64 9.34 -11.49 2.35
CA ASP A 64 10.52 -10.67 2.10
C ASP A 64 10.14 -9.44 1.27
N ALA A 65 10.06 -8.28 1.92
CA ALA A 65 9.69 -7.03 1.27
C ALA A 65 10.72 -6.61 0.20
N ALA A 66 11.99 -6.91 0.40
CA ALA A 66 13.03 -6.59 -0.58
C ALA A 66 12.88 -7.45 -1.84
N ALA A 67 12.57 -8.73 -1.68
CA ALA A 67 12.31 -9.63 -2.80
C ALA A 67 11.08 -9.19 -3.60
N LYS A 68 10.01 -8.78 -2.91
CA LYS A 68 8.83 -8.23 -3.57
C LYS A 68 9.17 -6.97 -4.36
N ALA A 69 9.93 -6.06 -3.78
CA ALA A 69 10.34 -4.82 -4.45
C ALA A 69 11.14 -5.11 -5.72
N GLU A 70 12.03 -6.11 -5.71
CA GLU A 70 12.76 -6.54 -6.89
C GLU A 70 11.84 -7.09 -7.97
N GLN A 71 10.90 -7.96 -7.60
CA GLN A 71 9.92 -8.51 -8.55
C GLN A 71 9.06 -7.42 -9.16
N ASP A 72 8.59 -6.48 -8.35
CA ASP A 72 7.76 -5.36 -8.81
C ASP A 72 8.54 -4.44 -9.77
N ALA A 73 9.83 -4.21 -9.50
CA ALA A 73 10.68 -3.38 -10.35
C ALA A 73 10.86 -3.98 -11.74
N ASP A 74 10.81 -5.30 -11.87
CA ASP A 74 10.98 -6.01 -13.12
C ASP A 74 9.65 -6.30 -13.85
N ASP A 75 8.52 -5.95 -13.24
CA ASP A 75 7.19 -6.20 -13.80
C ASP A 75 6.62 -4.93 -14.44
N PRO A 76 6.50 -4.88 -15.78
CA PRO A 76 5.99 -3.68 -16.47
C PRO A 76 4.57 -3.31 -16.07
N GLU A 77 3.71 -4.29 -15.75
CA GLU A 77 2.32 -4.02 -15.36
C GLU A 77 2.25 -3.40 -13.96
N VAL A 78 3.09 -3.86 -13.05
CA VAL A 78 3.22 -3.26 -11.71
C VAL A 78 3.77 -1.84 -11.84
N GLN A 79 4.79 -1.63 -12.66
CA GLN A 79 5.38 -0.31 -12.87
C GLN A 79 4.39 0.68 -13.48
N ALA A 80 3.56 0.24 -14.41
CA ALA A 80 2.49 1.08 -14.99
C ALA A 80 1.46 1.47 -13.92
N TRP A 81 1.06 0.53 -13.06
CA TRP A 81 0.16 0.80 -11.94
C TRP A 81 0.77 1.79 -10.94
N GLU A 82 2.04 1.59 -10.58
CA GLU A 82 2.75 2.51 -9.67
C GLU A 82 2.80 3.93 -10.25
N ALA A 83 3.08 4.08 -11.54
CA ALA A 83 3.12 5.37 -12.19
C ALA A 83 1.73 6.04 -12.19
N LEU A 84 0.67 5.27 -12.40
CA LEU A 84 -0.71 5.78 -12.33
C LEU A 84 -1.03 6.24 -10.91
N MET A 85 -0.69 5.43 -9.90
CA MET A 85 -0.94 5.75 -8.49
C MET A 85 -0.16 6.99 -8.03
N ASP A 86 1.06 7.18 -8.51
CA ASP A 86 1.88 8.35 -8.17
C ASP A 86 1.16 9.67 -8.46
N GLY A 87 0.31 9.71 -9.49
CA GLY A 87 -0.48 10.90 -9.81
C GLY A 87 -1.52 11.29 -8.75
N PHE A 88 -1.91 10.34 -7.90
CA PHE A 88 -2.88 10.55 -6.83
C PHE A 88 -2.24 10.67 -5.44
N GLN A 89 -1.00 10.22 -5.31
CA GLN A 89 -0.36 10.04 -4.00
C GLN A 89 0.60 11.18 -3.68
N LYS A 90 0.73 11.47 -2.39
CA LYS A 90 1.62 12.48 -1.86
C LYS A 90 2.39 11.87 -0.69
N ARG A 91 3.71 11.97 -0.72
CA ARG A 91 4.54 11.41 0.34
C ARG A 91 4.28 12.13 1.66
N LEU A 92 4.38 11.37 2.77
CA LEU A 92 4.28 11.95 4.09
C LEU A 92 5.40 12.96 4.31
N PRO A 93 5.16 14.05 5.10
CA PRO A 93 6.17 15.08 5.34
C PRO A 93 7.47 14.53 5.94
N PHE A 94 7.38 13.44 6.70
CA PHE A 94 8.51 12.79 7.38
C PHE A 94 8.98 11.51 6.70
N ALA A 95 8.50 11.22 5.47
CA ALA A 95 8.93 10.02 4.76
C ALA A 95 10.42 10.07 4.45
N PRO A 96 11.18 8.98 4.69
CA PRO A 96 12.56 8.90 4.25
C PRO A 96 12.66 9.02 2.72
N PRO A 97 13.80 9.53 2.18
CA PRO A 97 13.99 9.62 0.75
C PRO A 97 13.73 8.28 0.04
N GLY A 98 12.96 8.29 -1.03
CA GLY A 98 12.65 7.10 -1.81
C GLY A 98 11.56 6.21 -1.23
N VAL A 99 11.02 6.52 -0.05
CA VAL A 99 9.97 5.73 0.60
C VAL A 99 8.60 6.34 0.33
N LYS A 100 7.72 5.57 -0.29
CA LYS A 100 6.34 5.98 -0.56
C LYS A 100 5.44 5.61 0.62
N TRP A 101 5.18 4.33 0.83
CA TRP A 101 4.43 3.84 1.98
C TRP A 101 5.35 3.70 3.18
N VAL A 102 5.06 4.44 4.26
CA VAL A 102 5.91 4.46 5.45
C VAL A 102 5.38 3.48 6.47
N ALA A 103 6.21 2.54 6.90
CA ALA A 103 5.84 1.57 7.92
C ALA A 103 5.60 2.26 9.27
N ALA A 104 4.45 1.96 9.87
CA ALA A 104 4.12 2.40 11.22
C ALA A 104 4.60 1.36 12.23
N GLU A 105 5.07 1.83 13.37
CA GLU A 105 5.50 0.97 14.47
C GLU A 105 4.34 0.74 15.43
N ARG A 106 4.10 -0.53 15.81
CA ARG A 106 3.08 -0.86 16.80
C ARG A 106 3.60 -0.47 18.19
N ILE A 107 2.88 0.42 18.86
CA ILE A 107 3.29 0.92 20.19
C ILE A 107 2.41 0.36 21.32
N TYR A 108 1.31 -0.32 21.00
CA TYR A 108 0.41 -0.91 21.98
C TYR A 108 -0.27 -2.15 21.40
N ALA A 109 -0.37 -3.20 22.19
CA ALA A 109 -1.17 -4.38 21.88
C ALA A 109 -1.87 -4.84 23.15
N LEU A 110 -3.19 -4.90 23.13
CA LEU A 110 -3.99 -5.35 24.29
C LEU A 110 -3.62 -6.76 24.73
N ALA A 111 -3.33 -7.63 23.75
CA ALA A 111 -2.98 -9.03 24.04
C ALA A 111 -1.67 -9.18 24.85
N GLU A 112 -0.82 -8.15 24.86
CA GLU A 112 0.43 -8.13 25.63
C GLU A 112 0.27 -7.50 27.01
N GLN A 113 -0.92 -7.04 27.37
CA GLN A 113 -1.20 -6.46 28.68
C GLN A 113 -1.56 -7.54 29.68
N PRO A 114 -1.22 -7.35 31.00
CA PRO A 114 -1.57 -8.30 32.05
C PRO A 114 -3.08 -8.38 32.33
#